data_e27ab8f288b197815cf0a5a88e494e1e
#
_entry.id   e27ab8f288b197815cf0a5a88e494e1e
#
_cell.length_a   1.000
_cell.length_b   1.000
_cell.length_c   1.000
_cell.angle_alpha   90.00
_cell.angle_beta   90.00
_cell.angle_gamma   90.00
#
_symmetry.space_group_name_H-M   'P 1'
#
loop_
_entity.id
_entity.type
_entity.pdbx_description
1 polymer ?
#
loop_
_entity_poly.entity_id
_entity_poly.type
_entity_poly.pdbx_seq_one_letter_code
_entity_poly.pdbx_strand_id
1 'polypeptide(L)'
;MSSTAPKGSTPTGPASGPSLTPYFFILFGMSAGLGSIIVLLAELRDQLGFSETGIGLAVGSGFGAAFVACLVMAPHADRGRAPAMLRAGLALAVAGMVLLAVGQELWHYVAGRIVFGFALGTAGPAARRTVIVADPANLGRNIGRLGAWDVGGFVAGPVIAAGLTAVGGFRFTFWAMALALSLLLPVAFRAQPDVAAQDQERLGLRGLLRIRRLIGAFFIVAAYFVFIGAFEAVWILEMDTRGASRAVLGVALTVGALPIALLSPLGGILAQRYGARRWAVGSLGIITLMVIFWGIVPGVVGLIALTVATSVVEGFGFPSTPMLVAAAVPEDRQATAQGLMVAVEVATGAVAAIAIAIVYDAHGDAVAWRTTAVTMAILLSIGAILTRPEDRKPVRPGVPTRTIRRPFR
;
A
#
# COMPACT_ATOMS: atom_id res chain seq x y z
N MET A 1 -2.37 67.95 19.12
CA MET A 1 -1.94 66.57 19.48
C MET A 1 -2.92 65.61 18.82
N SER A 2 -2.57 65.11 17.65
CA SER A 2 -3.40 64.19 16.84
C SER A 2 -2.86 62.79 17.01
N SER A 3 -3.66 61.92 17.69
CA SER A 3 -3.36 60.50 17.91
C SER A 3 -3.78 59.72 16.66
N THR A 4 -2.81 59.24 15.88
CA THR A 4 -3.02 58.27 14.83
C THR A 4 -3.02 56.85 15.39
N ALA A 5 -4.19 56.22 15.45
CA ALA A 5 -4.34 54.81 15.75
C ALA A 5 -3.74 53.94 14.65
N PRO A 6 -3.07 52.81 14.96
CA PRO A 6 -2.54 51.90 13.95
C PRO A 6 -3.69 51.17 13.23
N LYS A 7 -3.69 51.22 11.90
CA LYS A 7 -4.58 50.43 11.05
C LYS A 7 -4.41 48.94 11.34
N GLY A 8 -5.52 48.31 11.76
CA GLY A 8 -5.60 46.87 11.97
C GLY A 8 -5.22 46.10 10.72
N SER A 9 -4.29 45.17 10.90
CA SER A 9 -3.96 44.15 9.94
C SER A 9 -5.18 43.27 9.70
N THR A 10 -5.67 43.25 8.45
CA THR A 10 -6.67 42.30 7.95
C THR A 10 -6.23 40.88 8.28
N PRO A 11 -7.09 40.01 8.83
CA PRO A 11 -6.75 38.62 9.04
C PRO A 11 -6.52 38.00 7.66
N THR A 12 -5.28 37.58 7.39
CA THR A 12 -4.94 36.72 6.27
C THR A 12 -5.78 35.46 6.39
N GLY A 13 -6.59 35.17 5.39
CA GLY A 13 -7.42 33.98 5.34
C GLY A 13 -6.61 32.70 5.60
N PRO A 14 -7.26 31.59 5.97
CA PRO A 14 -6.57 30.37 6.36
C PRO A 14 -5.58 29.99 5.26
N ALA A 15 -4.31 29.93 5.62
CA ALA A 15 -3.25 29.48 4.73
C ALA A 15 -3.66 28.09 4.21
N SER A 16 -3.90 27.98 2.91
CA SER A 16 -4.22 26.70 2.27
C SER A 16 -3.07 25.73 2.58
N GLY A 17 -3.37 24.66 3.31
CA GLY A 17 -2.38 23.62 3.64
C GLY A 17 -1.70 23.08 2.38
N PRO A 18 -0.55 22.41 2.52
CA PRO A 18 0.23 21.92 1.40
C PRO A 18 -0.62 21.02 0.49
N SER A 19 -0.56 21.25 -0.82
CA SER A 19 -1.30 20.42 -1.78
C SER A 19 -0.74 19.00 -1.80
N LEU A 20 -1.57 18.01 -1.47
CA LEU A 20 -1.21 16.58 -1.52
C LEU A 20 -1.43 15.96 -2.91
N THR A 21 -2.02 16.71 -3.84
CA THR A 21 -2.32 16.26 -5.19
C THR A 21 -1.12 15.68 -5.96
N PRO A 22 0.10 16.25 -5.87
CA PRO A 22 1.29 15.68 -6.51
C PRO A 22 1.56 14.23 -6.11
N TYR A 23 1.40 13.90 -4.84
CA TYR A 23 1.65 12.55 -4.31
C TYR A 23 0.67 11.53 -4.85
N PHE A 24 -0.60 11.92 -5.01
CA PHE A 24 -1.64 11.06 -5.59
C PHE A 24 -1.35 10.71 -7.05
N PHE A 25 -0.99 11.71 -7.88
CA PHE A 25 -0.64 11.48 -9.29
C PHE A 25 0.62 10.62 -9.45
N ILE A 26 1.64 10.83 -8.61
CA ILE A 26 2.88 10.05 -8.68
C ILE A 26 2.60 8.59 -8.33
N LEU A 27 1.84 8.32 -7.25
CA LEU A 27 1.49 6.94 -6.89
C LEU A 27 0.61 6.30 -7.96
N PHE A 28 -0.39 7.01 -8.49
CA PHE A 28 -1.19 6.51 -9.60
C PHE A 28 -0.31 6.08 -10.78
N GLY A 29 0.60 6.96 -11.23
CA GLY A 29 1.49 6.67 -12.35
C GLY A 29 2.41 5.48 -12.10
N MET A 30 3.00 5.40 -10.90
CA MET A 30 3.87 4.29 -10.52
C MET A 30 3.09 2.96 -10.43
N SER A 31 1.90 2.97 -9.85
CA SER A 31 1.05 1.79 -9.74
C SER A 31 0.47 1.37 -11.10
N ALA A 32 0.12 2.32 -11.98
CA ALA A 32 -0.23 2.04 -13.37
C ALA A 32 0.92 1.38 -14.13
N GLY A 33 2.14 1.88 -13.90
CA GLY A 33 3.36 1.24 -14.42
C GLY A 33 3.51 -0.19 -13.94
N LEU A 34 3.32 -0.47 -12.65
CA LEU A 34 3.38 -1.82 -12.09
C LEU A 34 2.34 -2.74 -12.73
N GLY A 35 1.08 -2.31 -12.77
CA GLY A 35 0.00 -3.09 -13.39
C GLY A 35 0.24 -3.38 -14.86
N SER A 36 0.76 -2.41 -15.63
CA SER A 36 1.15 -2.57 -17.02
C SER A 36 2.25 -3.62 -17.21
N ILE A 37 3.28 -3.60 -16.36
CA ILE A 37 4.39 -4.56 -16.44
C ILE A 37 3.88 -5.99 -16.21
N ILE A 38 3.02 -6.20 -15.21
CA ILE A 38 2.53 -7.54 -14.87
C ILE A 38 1.82 -8.19 -16.06
N VAL A 39 0.96 -7.45 -16.74
CA VAL A 39 0.24 -7.96 -17.91
C VAL A 39 1.16 -8.20 -19.09
N LEU A 40 2.13 -7.32 -19.31
CA LEU A 40 3.06 -7.44 -20.44
C LEU A 40 4.07 -8.58 -20.26
N LEU A 41 4.30 -9.08 -19.05
CA LEU A 41 5.18 -10.25 -18.85
C LEU A 41 4.66 -11.51 -19.53
N ALA A 42 3.33 -11.68 -19.62
CA ALA A 42 2.73 -12.77 -20.39
C ALA A 42 3.01 -12.62 -21.91
N GLU A 43 2.91 -11.41 -22.43
CA GLU A 43 3.23 -11.07 -23.83
C GLU A 43 4.72 -11.34 -24.14
N LEU A 44 5.62 -11.00 -23.21
CA LEU A 44 7.05 -11.25 -23.34
C LEU A 44 7.37 -12.75 -23.43
N ARG A 45 6.65 -13.58 -22.67
CA ARG A 45 6.76 -15.04 -22.79
C ARG A 45 6.45 -15.49 -24.22
N ASP A 46 5.33 -15.02 -24.76
CA ASP A 46 4.81 -15.47 -26.03
C ASP A 46 5.64 -14.93 -27.22
N GLN A 47 6.17 -13.71 -27.14
CA GLN A 47 6.94 -13.08 -28.22
C GLN A 47 8.44 -13.33 -28.15
N LEU A 48 9.04 -13.44 -26.98
CA LEU A 48 10.49 -13.62 -26.81
C LEU A 48 10.87 -15.04 -26.39
N GLY A 49 9.89 -15.93 -26.19
CA GLY A 49 10.14 -17.33 -25.86
C GLY A 49 10.73 -17.56 -24.47
N PHE A 50 10.53 -16.63 -23.51
CA PHE A 50 11.02 -16.82 -22.16
C PHE A 50 10.29 -17.95 -21.44
N SER A 51 11.05 -18.76 -20.68
CA SER A 51 10.47 -19.82 -19.87
C SER A 51 9.59 -19.25 -18.75
N GLU A 52 8.64 -20.02 -18.26
CA GLU A 52 7.81 -19.64 -17.12
C GLU A 52 8.64 -19.34 -15.86
N THR A 53 9.71 -20.11 -15.65
CA THR A 53 10.70 -19.83 -14.57
C THR A 53 11.37 -18.46 -14.76
N GLY A 54 11.71 -18.09 -16.01
CA GLY A 54 12.29 -16.78 -16.32
C GLY A 54 11.33 -15.63 -16.04
N ILE A 55 10.05 -15.78 -16.40
CA ILE A 55 9.01 -14.81 -16.07
C ILE A 55 8.82 -14.73 -14.54
N GLY A 56 8.75 -15.87 -13.85
CA GLY A 56 8.68 -15.91 -12.38
C GLY A 56 9.85 -15.19 -11.71
N LEU A 57 11.07 -15.35 -12.25
CA LEU A 57 12.27 -14.65 -11.77
C LEU A 57 12.14 -13.13 -11.98
N ALA A 58 11.66 -12.69 -13.15
CA ALA A 58 11.44 -11.27 -13.41
C ALA A 58 10.38 -10.66 -12.46
N VAL A 59 9.27 -11.36 -12.20
CA VAL A 59 8.25 -10.94 -11.24
C VAL A 59 8.82 -10.87 -9.83
N GLY A 60 9.40 -11.97 -9.36
CA GLY A 60 9.91 -12.12 -8.00
C GLY A 60 11.04 -11.16 -7.68
N SER A 61 11.93 -10.89 -8.65
CA SER A 61 13.03 -9.92 -8.48
C SER A 61 12.52 -8.50 -8.21
N GLY A 62 11.43 -8.08 -8.88
CA GLY A 62 10.82 -6.77 -8.65
C GLY A 62 10.23 -6.65 -7.25
N PHE A 63 9.49 -7.65 -6.78
CA PHE A 63 8.96 -7.66 -5.42
C PHE A 63 10.07 -7.75 -4.36
N GLY A 64 11.10 -8.58 -4.59
CA GLY A 64 12.26 -8.66 -3.72
C GLY A 64 13.01 -7.33 -3.60
N ALA A 65 13.18 -6.62 -4.72
CA ALA A 65 13.80 -5.30 -4.73
C ALA A 65 12.94 -4.25 -3.99
N ALA A 66 11.62 -4.27 -4.17
CA ALA A 66 10.70 -3.40 -3.42
C ALA A 66 10.78 -3.66 -1.91
N PHE A 67 10.78 -4.94 -1.51
CA PHE A 67 10.96 -5.35 -0.11
C PHE A 67 12.25 -4.79 0.49
N VAL A 68 13.40 -5.00 -0.18
CA VAL A 68 14.70 -4.50 0.27
C VAL A 68 14.70 -2.97 0.35
N ALA A 69 14.17 -2.29 -0.68
CA ALA A 69 14.09 -0.83 -0.71
C ALA A 69 13.24 -0.28 0.44
N CYS A 70 12.10 -0.90 0.75
CA CYS A 70 11.28 -0.50 1.90
C CYS A 70 12.04 -0.57 3.23
N LEU A 71 12.85 -1.60 3.43
CA LEU A 71 13.62 -1.76 4.66
C LEU A 71 14.79 -0.78 4.76
N VAL A 72 15.51 -0.55 3.63
CA VAL A 72 16.74 0.25 3.61
C VAL A 72 16.45 1.73 3.43
N MET A 73 15.51 2.09 2.54
CA MET A 73 15.26 3.48 2.16
C MET A 73 14.27 4.20 3.09
N ALA A 74 13.22 3.53 3.59
CA ALA A 74 12.20 4.19 4.40
C ALA A 74 12.74 4.97 5.61
N PRO A 75 13.76 4.49 6.35
CA PRO A 75 14.37 5.27 7.44
C PRO A 75 15.00 6.59 7.01
N HIS A 76 15.40 6.73 5.73
CA HIS A 76 15.95 7.97 5.20
C HIS A 76 14.85 9.03 4.98
N ALA A 77 13.63 8.61 4.64
CA ALA A 77 12.49 9.53 4.54
C ALA A 77 12.18 10.18 5.89
N ASP A 78 12.27 9.44 6.99
CA ASP A 78 12.07 9.97 8.35
C ASP A 78 13.12 11.01 8.76
N ARG A 79 14.26 11.07 8.04
CA ARG A 79 15.32 12.06 8.25
C ARG A 79 15.13 13.35 7.43
N GLY A 80 13.91 13.66 7.00
CA GLY A 80 13.60 14.84 6.20
C GLY A 80 13.94 14.70 4.72
N ARG A 81 14.24 13.49 4.24
CA ARG A 81 14.59 13.23 2.84
C ARG A 81 13.43 12.70 1.99
N ALA A 82 12.20 12.71 2.51
CA ALA A 82 11.03 12.19 1.79
C ALA A 82 10.85 12.82 0.39
N PRO A 83 10.99 14.14 0.17
CA PRO A 83 10.91 14.72 -1.18
C PRO A 83 12.01 14.26 -2.11
N ALA A 84 13.25 14.11 -1.62
CA ALA A 84 14.37 13.60 -2.42
C ALA A 84 14.15 12.13 -2.81
N MET A 85 13.62 11.32 -1.89
CA MET A 85 13.31 9.91 -2.13
C MET A 85 12.15 9.75 -3.12
N LEU A 86 11.14 10.63 -3.07
CA LEU A 86 10.07 10.65 -4.05
C LEU A 86 10.60 10.90 -5.47
N ARG A 87 11.50 11.90 -5.62
CA ARG A 87 12.16 12.24 -6.90
C ARG A 87 13.04 11.10 -7.38
N ALA A 88 13.90 10.56 -6.51
CA ALA A 88 14.78 9.43 -6.83
C ALA A 88 13.98 8.19 -7.22
N GLY A 89 12.94 7.85 -6.46
CA GLY A 89 12.05 6.74 -6.77
C GLY A 89 11.36 6.91 -8.12
N LEU A 90 10.84 8.11 -8.43
CA LEU A 90 10.22 8.38 -9.73
C LEU A 90 11.24 8.30 -10.88
N ALA A 91 12.45 8.84 -10.69
CA ALA A 91 13.53 8.72 -11.69
C ALA A 91 13.94 7.26 -11.92
N LEU A 92 14.03 6.46 -10.85
CA LEU A 92 14.30 5.03 -10.95
C LEU A 92 13.13 4.29 -11.65
N ALA A 93 11.88 4.68 -11.41
CA ALA A 93 10.73 4.10 -12.11
C ALA A 93 10.82 4.35 -13.63
N VAL A 94 11.18 5.57 -14.04
CA VAL A 94 11.47 5.90 -15.46
C VAL A 94 12.60 5.03 -16.00
N ALA A 95 13.73 4.94 -15.29
CA ALA A 95 14.86 4.12 -15.70
C ALA A 95 14.49 2.63 -15.83
N GLY A 96 13.69 2.10 -14.90
CA GLY A 96 13.16 0.73 -14.97
C GLY A 96 12.30 0.51 -16.21
N MET A 97 11.39 1.43 -16.54
CA MET A 97 10.57 1.35 -17.76
C MET A 97 11.41 1.43 -19.04
N VAL A 98 12.44 2.29 -19.07
CA VAL A 98 13.38 2.38 -20.20
C VAL A 98 14.13 1.05 -20.38
N LEU A 99 14.64 0.46 -19.30
CA LEU A 99 15.30 -0.84 -19.35
C LEU A 99 14.37 -1.95 -19.92
N LEU A 100 13.11 -1.94 -19.52
CA LEU A 100 12.11 -2.86 -20.05
C LEU A 100 11.82 -2.59 -21.54
N ALA A 101 11.81 -1.33 -21.98
CA ALA A 101 11.55 -0.94 -23.36
C ALA A 101 12.66 -1.35 -24.33
N VAL A 102 13.94 -1.23 -23.91
CA VAL A 102 15.11 -1.56 -24.73
C VAL A 102 15.52 -3.04 -24.60
N GLY A 103 14.93 -3.76 -23.65
CA GLY A 103 15.29 -5.13 -23.32
C GLY A 103 15.13 -6.08 -24.50
N GLN A 104 16.04 -7.05 -24.64
CA GLN A 104 16.01 -8.10 -25.65
C GLN A 104 16.13 -9.47 -25.01
N GLU A 105 16.85 -9.59 -23.90
CA GLU A 105 17.11 -10.82 -23.18
C GLU A 105 16.50 -10.79 -21.79
N LEU A 106 16.27 -11.94 -21.20
CA LEU A 106 15.63 -12.08 -19.88
C LEU A 106 16.29 -11.22 -18.80
N TRP A 107 17.61 -11.13 -18.78
CA TRP A 107 18.32 -10.36 -17.75
C TRP A 107 18.02 -8.85 -17.80
N HIS A 108 17.72 -8.27 -18.98
CA HIS A 108 17.27 -6.88 -19.09
C HIS A 108 15.92 -6.68 -18.38
N TYR A 109 15.00 -7.65 -18.54
CA TYR A 109 13.68 -7.59 -17.89
C TYR A 109 13.80 -7.79 -16.38
N VAL A 110 14.66 -8.70 -15.93
CA VAL A 110 14.98 -8.88 -14.50
C VAL A 110 15.59 -7.58 -13.94
N ALA A 111 16.56 -6.98 -14.61
CA ALA A 111 17.17 -5.72 -14.18
C ALA A 111 16.16 -4.56 -14.16
N GLY A 112 15.34 -4.43 -15.19
CA GLY A 112 14.26 -3.42 -15.25
C GLY A 112 13.27 -3.59 -14.11
N ARG A 113 12.88 -4.83 -13.79
CA ARG A 113 12.00 -5.16 -12.67
C ARG A 113 12.62 -4.85 -11.32
N ILE A 114 13.91 -5.16 -11.13
CA ILE A 114 14.65 -4.80 -9.90
C ILE A 114 14.66 -3.28 -9.72
N VAL A 115 15.02 -2.51 -10.76
CA VAL A 115 15.08 -1.05 -10.70
C VAL A 115 13.70 -0.46 -10.42
N PHE A 116 12.65 -0.95 -11.10
CA PHE A 116 11.29 -0.47 -10.91
C PHE A 116 10.74 -0.85 -9.52
N GLY A 117 11.00 -2.07 -9.04
CA GLY A 117 10.62 -2.51 -7.71
C GLY A 117 11.30 -1.68 -6.62
N PHE A 118 12.60 -1.42 -6.77
CA PHE A 118 13.35 -0.54 -5.85
C PHE A 118 12.79 0.88 -5.86
N ALA A 119 12.35 1.39 -7.01
CA ALA A 119 11.66 2.67 -7.15
C ALA A 119 10.39 2.73 -6.29
N LEU A 120 9.53 1.70 -6.37
CA LEU A 120 8.29 1.61 -5.59
C LEU A 120 8.56 1.59 -4.08
N GLY A 121 9.52 0.77 -3.63
CA GLY A 121 9.90 0.67 -2.22
C GLY A 121 10.56 1.94 -1.69
N THR A 122 11.10 2.79 -2.57
CA THR A 122 11.71 4.09 -2.20
C THR A 122 10.65 5.19 -2.13
N ALA A 123 9.81 5.34 -3.15
CA ALA A 123 8.82 6.42 -3.24
C ALA A 123 7.57 6.19 -2.38
N GLY A 124 7.09 4.95 -2.29
CA GLY A 124 5.84 4.61 -1.60
C GLY A 124 5.82 5.03 -0.13
N PRO A 125 6.75 4.55 0.71
CA PRO A 125 6.82 4.95 2.13
C PRO A 125 7.03 6.45 2.33
N ALA A 126 7.83 7.10 1.45
CA ALA A 126 8.06 8.54 1.49
C ALA A 126 6.78 9.35 1.20
N ALA A 127 6.00 8.94 0.20
CA ALA A 127 4.72 9.55 -0.12
C ALA A 127 3.70 9.36 1.00
N ARG A 128 3.57 8.14 1.54
CA ARG A 128 2.67 7.84 2.67
C ARG A 128 3.02 8.66 3.89
N ARG A 129 4.30 8.73 4.28
CA ARG A 129 4.77 9.59 5.40
C ARG A 129 4.35 11.04 5.20
N THR A 130 4.63 11.59 4.03
CA THR A 130 4.29 13.00 3.76
C THR A 130 2.79 13.25 3.90
N VAL A 131 1.94 12.35 3.37
CA VAL A 131 0.49 12.47 3.48
C VAL A 131 0.01 12.35 4.93
N ILE A 132 0.65 11.49 5.74
CA ILE A 132 0.32 11.30 7.17
C ILE A 132 0.65 12.56 7.98
N VAL A 133 1.83 13.13 7.75
CA VAL A 133 2.36 14.24 8.58
C VAL A 133 1.80 15.59 8.16
N ALA A 134 1.48 15.78 6.86
CA ALA A 134 1.07 17.08 6.32
C ALA A 134 -0.29 17.57 6.81
N ASP A 135 -1.24 16.69 7.07
CA ASP A 135 -2.61 17.05 7.48
C ASP A 135 -3.22 15.97 8.39
N PRO A 136 -2.82 15.93 9.67
CA PRO A 136 -3.34 14.97 10.64
C PRO A 136 -4.85 15.10 10.89
N ALA A 137 -5.41 16.30 10.71
CA ALA A 137 -6.84 16.54 10.91
C ALA A 137 -7.70 15.78 9.90
N ASN A 138 -7.22 15.61 8.67
CA ASN A 138 -7.89 14.88 7.60
C ASN A 138 -7.16 13.57 7.22
N LEU A 139 -6.40 13.01 8.14
CA LEU A 139 -5.57 11.81 7.92
C LEU A 139 -6.33 10.69 7.19
N GLY A 140 -7.51 10.33 7.69
CA GLY A 140 -8.31 9.25 7.12
C GLY A 140 -8.71 9.51 5.67
N ARG A 141 -9.21 10.71 5.39
CA ARG A 141 -9.57 11.12 4.03
C ARG A 141 -8.36 11.10 3.09
N ASN A 142 -7.21 11.58 3.55
CA ASN A 142 -6.02 11.70 2.73
C ASN A 142 -5.37 10.34 2.46
N ILE A 143 -5.29 9.44 3.45
CA ILE A 143 -4.84 8.06 3.27
C ILE A 143 -5.82 7.27 2.41
N GLY A 144 -7.14 7.46 2.58
CA GLY A 144 -8.14 6.84 1.72
C GLY A 144 -8.01 7.29 0.26
N ARG A 145 -7.79 8.59 0.02
CA ARG A 145 -7.53 9.12 -1.34
C ARG A 145 -6.23 8.56 -1.92
N LEU A 146 -5.17 8.51 -1.12
CA LEU A 146 -3.90 7.94 -1.55
C LEU A 146 -4.08 6.49 -2.01
N GLY A 147 -4.78 5.67 -1.21
CA GLY A 147 -5.10 4.29 -1.55
C GLY A 147 -5.99 4.17 -2.80
N ALA A 148 -6.98 5.06 -2.95
CA ALA A 148 -7.83 5.10 -4.14
C ALA A 148 -7.04 5.37 -5.43
N TRP A 149 -6.08 6.29 -5.39
CA TRP A 149 -5.21 6.59 -6.53
C TRP A 149 -4.21 5.46 -6.78
N ASP A 150 -3.68 4.83 -5.75
CA ASP A 150 -2.76 3.69 -5.83
C ASP A 150 -3.44 2.49 -6.51
N VAL A 151 -4.58 2.04 -5.97
CA VAL A 151 -5.37 0.94 -6.53
C VAL A 151 -5.92 1.31 -7.92
N GLY A 152 -6.42 2.53 -8.08
CA GLY A 152 -6.92 3.02 -9.37
C GLY A 152 -5.84 2.99 -10.46
N GLY A 153 -4.60 3.37 -10.13
CA GLY A 153 -3.45 3.25 -11.02
C GLY A 153 -3.15 1.81 -11.37
N PHE A 154 -3.06 0.93 -10.36
CA PHE A 154 -2.79 -0.49 -10.59
C PHE A 154 -3.80 -1.16 -11.52
N VAL A 155 -5.08 -0.85 -11.35
CA VAL A 155 -6.17 -1.38 -12.19
C VAL A 155 -6.19 -0.74 -13.59
N ALA A 156 -5.87 0.54 -13.70
CA ALA A 156 -5.79 1.23 -14.99
C ALA A 156 -4.60 0.74 -15.83
N GLY A 157 -3.51 0.29 -15.18
CA GLY A 157 -2.28 -0.14 -15.84
C GLY A 157 -2.49 -1.20 -16.92
N PRO A 158 -3.13 -2.33 -16.64
CA PRO A 158 -3.44 -3.36 -17.63
C PRO A 158 -4.27 -2.86 -18.82
N VAL A 159 -5.27 -2.02 -18.57
CA VAL A 159 -6.13 -1.45 -19.61
C VAL A 159 -5.33 -0.53 -20.53
N ILE A 160 -4.52 0.35 -19.92
CA ILE A 160 -3.62 1.24 -20.66
C ILE A 160 -2.60 0.42 -21.47
N ALA A 161 -2.02 -0.62 -20.86
CA ALA A 161 -1.07 -1.49 -21.53
C ALA A 161 -1.70 -2.21 -22.74
N ALA A 162 -2.90 -2.77 -22.59
CA ALA A 162 -3.60 -3.42 -23.69
C ALA A 162 -3.86 -2.45 -24.86
N GLY A 163 -4.33 -1.22 -24.58
CA GLY A 163 -4.56 -0.22 -25.61
C GLY A 163 -3.28 0.21 -26.33
N LEU A 164 -2.20 0.48 -25.57
CA LEU A 164 -0.92 0.90 -26.14
C LEU A 164 -0.24 -0.23 -26.93
N THR A 165 -0.34 -1.48 -26.45
CA THR A 165 0.21 -2.65 -27.12
C THR A 165 -0.50 -2.91 -28.44
N ALA A 166 -1.80 -2.70 -28.52
CA ALA A 166 -2.56 -2.81 -29.76
C ALA A 166 -2.13 -1.80 -30.84
N VAL A 167 -1.60 -0.63 -30.43
CA VAL A 167 -1.14 0.42 -31.36
C VAL A 167 0.31 0.23 -31.79
N GLY A 168 1.19 -0.11 -30.88
CA GLY A 168 2.64 -0.10 -31.17
C GLY A 168 3.44 -1.26 -30.55
N GLY A 169 2.76 -2.27 -30.03
CA GLY A 169 3.38 -3.44 -29.39
C GLY A 169 3.88 -3.14 -27.96
N PHE A 170 4.39 -4.16 -27.28
CA PHE A 170 4.76 -4.10 -25.87
C PHE A 170 5.91 -3.10 -25.59
N ARG A 171 6.87 -2.94 -26.52
CA ARG A 171 7.97 -1.98 -26.35
C ARG A 171 7.46 -0.55 -26.38
N PHE A 172 6.51 -0.24 -27.27
CA PHE A 172 5.87 1.05 -27.31
C PHE A 172 5.16 1.36 -25.99
N THR A 173 4.51 0.37 -25.39
CA THR A 173 3.87 0.52 -24.08
C THR A 173 4.87 0.92 -22.99
N PHE A 174 6.02 0.26 -22.90
CA PHE A 174 7.06 0.64 -21.92
C PHE A 174 7.62 2.04 -22.17
N TRP A 175 7.85 2.44 -23.44
CA TRP A 175 8.26 3.80 -23.78
C TRP A 175 7.20 4.85 -23.41
N ALA A 176 5.93 4.58 -23.68
CA ALA A 176 4.83 5.48 -23.33
C ALA A 176 4.69 5.62 -21.81
N MET A 177 4.85 4.53 -21.05
CA MET A 177 4.86 4.57 -19.58
C MET A 177 6.08 5.33 -19.03
N ALA A 178 7.27 5.13 -19.62
CA ALA A 178 8.46 5.90 -19.25
C ALA A 178 8.24 7.40 -19.47
N LEU A 179 7.65 7.78 -20.60
CA LEU A 179 7.30 9.17 -20.91
C LEU A 179 6.28 9.72 -19.91
N ALA A 180 5.20 8.99 -19.63
CA ALA A 180 4.18 9.40 -18.69
C ALA A 180 4.76 9.64 -17.27
N LEU A 181 5.63 8.74 -16.79
CA LEU A 181 6.31 8.90 -15.52
C LEU A 181 7.32 10.07 -15.55
N SER A 182 8.00 10.30 -16.67
CA SER A 182 8.92 11.44 -16.84
C SER A 182 8.20 12.77 -16.75
N LEU A 183 6.96 12.87 -17.29
CA LEU A 183 6.13 14.05 -17.18
C LEU A 183 5.68 14.36 -15.73
N LEU A 184 5.75 13.38 -14.83
CA LEU A 184 5.49 13.58 -13.38
C LEU A 184 6.74 14.09 -12.63
N LEU A 185 7.96 14.02 -13.19
CA LEU A 185 9.17 14.53 -12.53
C LEU A 185 9.05 16.00 -12.11
N PRO A 186 8.62 16.94 -12.98
CA PRO A 186 8.40 18.33 -12.57
C PRO A 186 7.41 18.48 -11.41
N VAL A 187 6.42 17.59 -11.35
CA VAL A 187 5.43 17.55 -10.25
C VAL A 187 6.10 17.14 -8.93
N ALA A 188 7.02 16.18 -8.97
CA ALA A 188 7.81 15.76 -7.80
C ALA A 188 8.74 16.86 -7.27
N PHE A 189 9.19 17.79 -8.12
CA PHE A 189 9.98 18.96 -7.69
C PHE A 189 9.14 20.02 -6.97
N ARG A 190 7.82 20.03 -7.13
CA ARG A 190 6.90 20.90 -6.39
C ARG A 190 6.53 20.32 -5.02
N ALA A 191 6.98 19.10 -4.69
CA ALA A 191 6.83 18.55 -3.36
C ALA A 191 7.55 19.44 -2.34
N GLN A 192 6.82 19.84 -1.29
CA GLN A 192 7.36 20.79 -0.30
C GLN A 192 8.51 20.16 0.50
N PRO A 193 9.44 20.99 1.01
CA PRO A 193 10.48 20.53 1.92
C PRO A 193 9.85 19.84 3.13
N ASP A 194 10.34 18.66 3.45
CA ASP A 194 9.93 17.96 4.65
C ASP A 194 10.65 18.57 5.86
N VAL A 195 9.89 18.89 6.88
CA VAL A 195 10.47 19.34 8.16
C VAL A 195 11.05 18.10 8.81
N ALA A 196 12.37 18.04 8.91
CA ALA A 196 13.04 16.98 9.65
C ALA A 196 12.54 16.99 11.09
N ALA A 197 12.15 15.84 11.62
CA ALA A 197 11.86 15.72 13.03
C ALA A 197 13.10 16.13 13.82
N GLN A 198 12.94 17.08 14.77
CA GLN A 198 14.02 17.53 15.64
C GLN A 198 14.60 16.32 16.39
N ASP A 199 15.92 16.38 16.65
CA ASP A 199 16.74 15.33 17.28
C ASP A 199 16.11 14.73 18.57
N GLN A 200 15.19 13.78 18.38
CA GLN A 200 14.79 12.89 19.46
C GLN A 200 15.59 11.59 19.35
N GLU A 201 15.90 10.98 20.49
CA GLU A 201 16.62 9.69 20.55
C GLU A 201 16.03 8.69 19.57
N ARG A 202 16.79 8.34 18.54
CA ARG A 202 16.31 7.56 17.40
C ARG A 202 16.16 6.11 17.80
N LEU A 203 14.95 5.67 18.03
CA LEU A 203 14.64 4.25 18.11
C LEU A 203 15.08 3.58 16.80
N GLY A 204 16.09 2.73 16.85
CA GLY A 204 16.49 1.91 15.71
C GLY A 204 15.36 0.93 15.31
N LEU A 205 15.51 0.25 14.17
CA LEU A 205 14.58 -0.75 13.67
C LEU A 205 14.17 -1.76 14.78
N ARG A 206 15.14 -2.21 15.59
CA ARG A 206 14.90 -3.09 16.74
C ARG A 206 13.98 -2.47 17.80
N GLY A 207 14.03 -1.15 17.98
CA GLY A 207 13.15 -0.43 18.91
C GLY A 207 11.70 -0.43 18.43
N LEU A 208 11.47 -0.22 17.13
CA LEU A 208 10.14 -0.29 16.51
C LEU A 208 9.51 -1.68 16.65
N LEU A 209 10.29 -2.75 16.44
CA LEU A 209 9.85 -4.13 16.58
C LEU A 209 9.56 -4.55 18.06
N ARG A 210 9.81 -3.70 19.04
CA ARG A 210 9.39 -3.90 20.44
C ARG A 210 8.06 -3.22 20.77
N ILE A 211 7.55 -2.38 19.88
CA ILE A 211 6.26 -1.69 20.10
C ILE A 211 5.13 -2.69 19.89
N ARG A 212 4.54 -3.18 20.98
CA ARG A 212 3.46 -4.17 20.97
C ARG A 212 2.32 -3.84 20.00
N ARG A 213 1.89 -2.56 19.97
CA ARG A 213 0.81 -2.10 19.09
C ARG A 213 1.20 -2.15 17.62
N LEU A 214 2.46 -1.84 17.29
CA LEU A 214 2.97 -1.94 15.92
C LEU A 214 3.01 -3.39 15.44
N ILE A 215 3.51 -4.30 16.28
CA ILE A 215 3.50 -5.74 15.97
C ILE A 215 2.06 -6.23 15.79
N GLY A 216 1.14 -5.81 16.65
CA GLY A 216 -0.28 -6.14 16.49
C GLY A 216 -0.87 -5.61 15.17
N ALA A 217 -0.48 -4.38 14.76
CA ALA A 217 -0.89 -3.83 13.47
C ALA A 217 -0.32 -4.67 12.31
N PHE A 218 0.92 -5.16 12.39
CA PHE A 218 1.50 -6.03 11.37
C PHE A 218 0.79 -7.38 11.28
N PHE A 219 0.32 -7.96 12.37
CA PHE A 219 -0.53 -9.16 12.32
C PHE A 219 -1.86 -8.89 11.62
N ILE A 220 -2.47 -7.72 11.79
CA ILE A 220 -3.69 -7.34 11.10
C ILE A 220 -3.42 -7.15 9.59
N VAL A 221 -2.31 -6.51 9.23
CA VAL A 221 -1.84 -6.39 7.84
C VAL A 221 -1.59 -7.77 7.23
N ALA A 222 -0.89 -8.65 7.95
CA ALA A 222 -0.63 -10.02 7.50
C ALA A 222 -1.93 -10.80 7.27
N ALA A 223 -2.93 -10.68 8.15
CA ALA A 223 -4.22 -11.29 7.95
C ALA A 223 -4.88 -10.89 6.62
N TYR A 224 -4.79 -9.61 6.25
CA TYR A 224 -5.29 -9.13 4.97
C TYR A 224 -4.48 -9.69 3.79
N PHE A 225 -3.16 -9.69 3.87
CA PHE A 225 -2.31 -10.15 2.77
C PHE A 225 -2.25 -11.68 2.62
N VAL A 226 -2.69 -12.45 3.61
CA VAL A 226 -3.01 -13.87 3.41
C VAL A 226 -4.17 -14.03 2.43
N PHE A 227 -5.21 -13.22 2.54
CA PHE A 227 -6.32 -13.21 1.57
C PHE A 227 -5.85 -12.77 0.17
N ILE A 228 -5.09 -11.68 0.07
CA ILE A 228 -4.58 -11.18 -1.21
C ILE A 228 -3.71 -12.23 -1.90
N GLY A 229 -2.77 -12.88 -1.17
CA GLY A 229 -1.92 -13.94 -1.74
C GLY A 229 -2.72 -15.15 -2.21
N ALA A 230 -3.72 -15.58 -1.43
CA ALA A 230 -4.63 -16.65 -1.85
C ALA A 230 -5.46 -16.26 -3.08
N PHE A 231 -5.96 -15.01 -3.12
CA PHE A 231 -6.70 -14.48 -4.26
C PHE A 231 -5.84 -14.49 -5.54
N GLU A 232 -4.64 -13.96 -5.47
CA GLU A 232 -3.73 -13.92 -6.62
C GLU A 232 -3.37 -15.32 -7.15
N ALA A 233 -3.24 -16.31 -6.26
CA ALA A 233 -2.84 -17.66 -6.64
C ALA A 233 -4.00 -18.54 -7.11
N VAL A 234 -5.16 -18.47 -6.48
CA VAL A 234 -6.23 -19.47 -6.63
C VAL A 234 -7.43 -18.95 -7.43
N TRP A 235 -7.76 -17.67 -7.30
CA TRP A 235 -9.01 -17.14 -7.88
C TRP A 235 -9.07 -17.27 -9.40
N ILE A 236 -7.95 -17.01 -10.11
CA ILE A 236 -7.89 -17.12 -11.57
C ILE A 236 -8.06 -18.60 -11.99
N LEU A 237 -7.41 -19.53 -11.27
CA LEU A 237 -7.52 -20.97 -11.54
C LEU A 237 -8.96 -21.46 -11.32
N GLU A 238 -9.59 -21.01 -10.26
CA GLU A 238 -10.96 -21.35 -9.93
C GLU A 238 -11.97 -20.82 -10.96
N MET A 239 -11.75 -19.59 -11.45
CA MET A 239 -12.55 -19.01 -12.53
C MET A 239 -12.40 -19.81 -13.85
N ASP A 240 -11.17 -20.20 -14.17
CA ASP A 240 -10.85 -20.98 -15.39
C ASP A 240 -11.50 -22.39 -15.32
N THR A 241 -11.36 -23.09 -14.20
CA THR A 241 -11.97 -24.40 -13.98
C THR A 241 -13.50 -24.35 -14.04
N ARG A 242 -14.12 -23.21 -13.74
CA ARG A 242 -15.56 -22.97 -13.87
C ARG A 242 -15.97 -22.52 -15.28
N GLY A 243 -15.03 -22.45 -16.24
CA GLY A 243 -15.30 -22.12 -17.64
C GLY A 243 -15.41 -20.63 -17.94
N ALA A 244 -14.80 -19.75 -17.11
CA ALA A 244 -14.77 -18.31 -17.39
C ALA A 244 -13.86 -18.03 -18.59
N SER A 245 -14.36 -17.28 -19.57
CA SER A 245 -13.54 -16.80 -20.68
C SER A 245 -12.51 -15.75 -20.22
N ARG A 246 -11.41 -15.59 -20.96
CA ARG A 246 -10.39 -14.54 -20.67
C ARG A 246 -10.98 -13.14 -20.58
N ALA A 247 -12.00 -12.84 -21.41
CA ALA A 247 -12.69 -11.55 -21.35
C ALA A 247 -13.47 -11.38 -20.03
N VAL A 248 -14.15 -12.45 -19.57
CA VAL A 248 -14.85 -12.45 -18.28
C VAL A 248 -13.89 -12.26 -17.11
N LEU A 249 -12.72 -12.94 -17.14
CA LEU A 249 -11.66 -12.76 -16.14
C LEU A 249 -11.20 -11.29 -16.05
N GLY A 250 -10.89 -10.65 -17.18
CA GLY A 250 -10.45 -9.26 -17.22
C GLY A 250 -11.51 -8.29 -16.70
N VAL A 251 -12.77 -8.47 -17.11
CA VAL A 251 -13.89 -7.66 -16.60
C VAL A 251 -14.09 -7.87 -15.10
N ALA A 252 -14.06 -9.12 -14.63
CA ALA A 252 -14.27 -9.47 -13.23
C ALA A 252 -13.19 -8.86 -12.31
N LEU A 253 -11.92 -8.88 -12.71
CA LEU A 253 -10.83 -8.22 -11.98
C LEU A 253 -11.03 -6.71 -11.93
N THR A 254 -11.41 -6.10 -13.05
CA THR A 254 -11.63 -4.64 -13.10
C THR A 254 -12.82 -4.23 -12.23
N VAL A 255 -13.96 -4.92 -12.38
CA VAL A 255 -15.18 -4.64 -11.60
C VAL A 255 -14.97 -4.97 -10.12
N GLY A 256 -14.17 -6.01 -9.83
CA GLY A 256 -13.79 -6.38 -8.46
C GLY A 256 -12.94 -5.31 -7.79
N ALA A 257 -11.99 -4.69 -8.47
CA ALA A 257 -11.13 -3.67 -7.87
C ALA A 257 -11.76 -2.27 -7.77
N LEU A 258 -12.80 -2.00 -8.56
CA LEU A 258 -13.45 -0.68 -8.63
C LEU A 258 -14.01 -0.20 -7.27
N PRO A 259 -14.72 -1.03 -6.47
CA PRO A 259 -15.21 -0.61 -5.16
C PRO A 259 -14.08 -0.18 -4.21
N ILE A 260 -12.90 -0.83 -4.27
CA ILE A 260 -11.76 -0.47 -3.44
C ILE A 260 -11.31 0.95 -3.75
N ALA A 261 -11.13 1.29 -5.03
CA ALA A 261 -10.72 2.62 -5.45
C ALA A 261 -11.77 3.70 -5.09
N LEU A 262 -13.06 3.41 -5.29
CA LEU A 262 -14.13 4.40 -5.08
C LEU A 262 -14.45 4.62 -3.59
N LEU A 263 -14.42 3.56 -2.78
CA LEU A 263 -14.86 3.61 -1.38
C LEU A 263 -13.75 3.91 -0.38
N SER A 264 -12.47 3.75 -0.75
CA SER A 264 -11.35 4.02 0.14
C SER A 264 -11.35 5.41 0.78
N PRO A 265 -11.69 6.51 0.09
CA PRO A 265 -11.75 7.82 0.75
C PRO A 265 -12.81 7.88 1.86
N LEU A 266 -13.97 7.25 1.64
CA LEU A 266 -15.02 7.14 2.66
C LEU A 266 -14.59 6.21 3.80
N GLY A 267 -13.99 5.08 3.46
CA GLY A 267 -13.43 4.14 4.43
C GLY A 267 -12.43 4.80 5.36
N GLY A 268 -11.54 5.64 4.83
CA GLY A 268 -10.59 6.41 5.62
C GLY A 268 -11.24 7.40 6.59
N ILE A 269 -12.27 8.13 6.15
CA ILE A 269 -13.04 9.04 7.01
C ILE A 269 -13.72 8.25 8.15
N LEU A 270 -14.32 7.11 7.83
CA LEU A 270 -14.99 6.26 8.82
C LEU A 270 -13.98 5.65 9.81
N ALA A 271 -12.83 5.18 9.30
CA ALA A 271 -11.75 4.67 10.14
C ALA A 271 -11.19 5.74 11.09
N GLN A 272 -11.10 7.00 10.65
CA GLN A 272 -10.68 8.12 11.51
C GLN A 272 -11.75 8.43 12.56
N ARG A 273 -13.03 8.42 12.19
CA ARG A 273 -14.14 8.76 13.08
C ARG A 273 -14.38 7.69 14.16
N TYR A 274 -14.37 6.42 13.78
CA TYR A 274 -14.70 5.30 14.68
C TYR A 274 -13.47 4.61 15.28
N GLY A 275 -12.27 5.02 14.88
CA GLY A 275 -10.99 4.48 15.30
C GLY A 275 -10.47 3.40 14.36
N ALA A 276 -9.26 3.59 13.82
CA ALA A 276 -8.63 2.73 12.83
C ALA A 276 -8.58 1.26 13.25
N ARG A 277 -8.32 0.97 14.54
CA ARG A 277 -8.30 -0.40 15.07
C ARG A 277 -9.65 -1.10 14.95
N ARG A 278 -10.73 -0.45 15.43
CA ARG A 278 -12.08 -1.07 15.39
C ARG A 278 -12.51 -1.28 13.95
N TRP A 279 -12.20 -0.33 13.10
CA TRP A 279 -12.55 -0.37 11.68
C TRP A 279 -11.79 -1.46 10.94
N ALA A 280 -10.45 -1.59 11.14
CA ALA A 280 -9.63 -2.65 10.56
C ALA A 280 -10.08 -4.04 11.01
N VAL A 281 -10.24 -4.25 12.32
CA VAL A 281 -10.66 -5.56 12.85
C VAL A 281 -12.07 -5.92 12.40
N GLY A 282 -12.98 -4.97 12.34
CA GLY A 282 -14.37 -5.20 11.91
C GLY A 282 -14.46 -5.55 10.42
N SER A 283 -13.82 -4.74 9.55
CA SER A 283 -13.85 -4.98 8.10
C SER A 283 -13.15 -6.29 7.73
N LEU A 284 -11.96 -6.56 8.28
CA LEU A 284 -11.26 -7.82 8.04
C LEU A 284 -11.97 -9.03 8.65
N GLY A 285 -12.68 -8.85 9.77
CA GLY A 285 -13.55 -9.89 10.33
C GLY A 285 -14.69 -10.28 9.38
N ILE A 286 -15.32 -9.28 8.75
CA ILE A 286 -16.35 -9.51 7.72
C ILE A 286 -15.74 -10.22 6.51
N ILE A 287 -14.60 -9.74 5.99
CA ILE A 287 -13.89 -10.38 4.87
C ILE A 287 -13.55 -11.83 5.21
N THR A 288 -13.02 -12.09 6.42
CA THR A 288 -12.68 -13.45 6.86
C THR A 288 -13.90 -14.39 6.83
N LEU A 289 -15.07 -13.89 7.24
CA LEU A 289 -16.32 -14.66 7.14
C LEU A 289 -16.75 -14.88 5.69
N MET A 290 -16.59 -13.87 4.83
CA MET A 290 -16.95 -13.99 3.40
C MET A 290 -16.03 -14.99 2.69
N VAL A 291 -14.75 -15.04 3.02
CA VAL A 291 -13.73 -15.93 2.41
C VAL A 291 -14.11 -17.41 2.61
N ILE A 292 -14.83 -17.77 3.66
CA ILE A 292 -15.33 -19.14 3.87
C ILE A 292 -16.23 -19.59 2.72
N PHE A 293 -16.97 -18.66 2.11
CA PHE A 293 -17.93 -18.95 1.05
C PHE A 293 -17.30 -19.00 -0.35
N TRP A 294 -16.07 -18.51 -0.52
CA TRP A 294 -15.44 -18.41 -1.85
C TRP A 294 -15.32 -19.77 -2.56
N GLY A 295 -14.94 -20.82 -1.86
CA GLY A 295 -14.82 -22.16 -2.43
C GLY A 295 -16.12 -22.98 -2.51
N ILE A 296 -17.28 -22.40 -2.14
CA ILE A 296 -18.57 -23.12 -2.14
C ILE A 296 -19.67 -22.42 -2.94
N VAL A 297 -19.47 -21.15 -3.30
CA VAL A 297 -20.40 -20.41 -4.16
C VAL A 297 -20.38 -20.99 -5.57
N PRO A 298 -21.52 -21.38 -6.15
CA PRO A 298 -21.55 -22.04 -7.45
C PRO A 298 -21.37 -21.06 -8.60
N GLY A 299 -20.67 -21.51 -9.64
CA GLY A 299 -20.55 -20.85 -10.94
C GLY A 299 -19.73 -19.56 -10.95
N VAL A 300 -19.45 -19.08 -12.16
CA VAL A 300 -18.66 -17.88 -12.43
C VAL A 300 -19.35 -16.62 -11.90
N VAL A 301 -20.65 -16.47 -12.13
CA VAL A 301 -21.41 -15.28 -11.71
C VAL A 301 -21.45 -15.14 -10.19
N GLY A 302 -21.64 -16.25 -9.48
CA GLY A 302 -21.65 -16.27 -8.01
C GLY A 302 -20.29 -15.82 -7.45
N LEU A 303 -19.18 -16.32 -8.03
CA LEU A 303 -17.84 -15.95 -7.60
C LEU A 303 -17.55 -14.47 -7.88
N ILE A 304 -17.94 -13.94 -9.04
CA ILE A 304 -17.81 -12.51 -9.36
C ILE A 304 -18.63 -11.66 -8.37
N ALA A 305 -19.87 -12.04 -8.09
CA ALA A 305 -20.72 -11.32 -7.15
C ALA A 305 -20.10 -11.28 -5.74
N LEU A 306 -19.53 -12.41 -5.29
CA LEU A 306 -18.85 -12.48 -4.00
C LEU A 306 -17.55 -11.67 -3.99
N THR A 307 -16.79 -11.66 -5.11
CA THR A 307 -15.60 -10.79 -5.29
C THR A 307 -16.00 -9.32 -5.13
N VAL A 308 -17.02 -8.86 -5.83
CA VAL A 308 -17.48 -7.46 -5.74
C VAL A 308 -17.96 -7.13 -4.32
N ALA A 309 -18.73 -8.02 -3.70
CA ALA A 309 -19.21 -7.84 -2.33
C ALA A 309 -18.05 -7.74 -1.32
N THR A 310 -17.02 -8.59 -1.46
CA THR A 310 -15.80 -8.54 -0.64
C THR A 310 -15.06 -7.22 -0.87
N SER A 311 -14.91 -6.81 -2.13
CA SER A 311 -14.21 -5.57 -2.50
C SER A 311 -14.91 -4.30 -2.00
N VAL A 312 -16.23 -4.31 -1.83
CA VAL A 312 -16.94 -3.23 -1.14
C VAL A 312 -16.47 -3.12 0.31
N VAL A 313 -16.39 -4.23 1.03
CA VAL A 313 -15.90 -4.25 2.42
C VAL A 313 -14.42 -3.86 2.47
N GLU A 314 -13.62 -4.32 1.51
CA GLU A 314 -12.21 -3.92 1.36
C GLU A 314 -12.08 -2.41 1.15
N GLY A 315 -12.86 -1.83 0.26
CA GLY A 315 -12.82 -0.38 -0.01
C GLY A 315 -13.04 0.44 1.26
N PHE A 316 -13.97 0.01 2.10
CA PHE A 316 -14.16 0.65 3.41
C PHE A 316 -13.05 0.32 4.41
N GLY A 317 -12.46 -0.87 4.34
CA GLY A 317 -11.43 -1.37 5.28
C GLY A 317 -10.02 -0.94 4.94
N PHE A 318 -9.66 -0.86 3.67
CA PHE A 318 -8.31 -0.71 3.15
C PHE A 318 -7.49 0.42 3.81
N PRO A 319 -8.00 1.66 3.99
CA PRO A 319 -7.24 2.74 4.60
C PRO A 319 -6.97 2.55 6.09
N SER A 320 -7.69 1.66 6.75
CA SER A 320 -7.58 1.48 8.20
C SER A 320 -6.26 0.83 8.63
N THR A 321 -5.65 -0.01 7.81
CA THR A 321 -4.38 -0.68 8.12
C THR A 321 -3.20 0.28 8.14
N PRO A 322 -2.92 1.13 7.12
CA PRO A 322 -1.86 2.13 7.20
C PRO A 322 -2.12 3.19 8.29
N MET A 323 -3.38 3.53 8.58
CA MET A 323 -3.73 4.41 9.69
C MET A 323 -3.45 3.78 11.05
N LEU A 324 -3.70 2.48 11.20
CA LEU A 324 -3.40 1.73 12.42
C LEU A 324 -1.89 1.68 12.69
N VAL A 325 -1.09 1.43 11.65
CA VAL A 325 0.38 1.48 11.72
C VAL A 325 0.85 2.89 12.07
N ALA A 326 0.29 3.91 11.41
CA ALA A 326 0.61 5.31 11.71
C ALA A 326 0.33 5.69 13.16
N ALA A 327 -0.80 5.24 13.72
CA ALA A 327 -1.17 5.51 15.11
C ALA A 327 -0.30 4.76 16.15
N ALA A 328 0.48 3.77 15.73
CA ALA A 328 1.32 2.97 16.61
C ALA A 328 2.72 3.56 16.83
N VAL A 329 3.14 4.54 16.01
CA VAL A 329 4.48 5.12 16.02
C VAL A 329 4.44 6.64 16.04
N PRO A 330 5.49 7.33 16.55
CA PRO A 330 5.59 8.78 16.51
C PRO A 330 5.84 9.28 15.06
N GLU A 331 5.68 10.60 14.86
CA GLU A 331 5.75 11.23 13.53
C GLU A 331 7.11 11.06 12.85
N ASP A 332 8.19 11.01 13.61
CA ASP A 332 9.57 10.82 13.14
C ASP A 332 9.89 9.39 12.66
N ARG A 333 8.92 8.47 12.74
CA ARG A 333 9.06 7.06 12.37
C ARG A 333 8.02 6.56 11.37
N GLN A 334 7.25 7.46 10.80
CA GLN A 334 6.14 7.11 9.92
C GLN A 334 6.61 6.36 8.67
N ALA A 335 7.64 6.85 7.96
CA ALA A 335 8.13 6.18 6.76
C ALA A 335 8.71 4.80 7.07
N THR A 336 9.47 4.66 8.15
CA THR A 336 10.04 3.37 8.56
C THR A 336 8.93 2.38 8.90
N ALA A 337 7.91 2.79 9.64
CA ALA A 337 6.78 1.93 9.98
C ALA A 337 5.94 1.53 8.75
N GLN A 338 5.69 2.47 7.84
CA GLN A 338 4.99 2.20 6.59
C GLN A 338 5.83 1.30 5.65
N GLY A 339 7.15 1.49 5.60
CA GLY A 339 8.04 0.61 4.85
C GLY A 339 8.06 -0.82 5.40
N LEU A 340 8.10 -0.98 6.73
CA LEU A 340 7.95 -2.28 7.39
C LEU A 340 6.58 -2.92 7.09
N MET A 341 5.52 -2.12 7.06
CA MET A 341 4.19 -2.59 6.68
C MET A 341 4.20 -3.19 5.27
N VAL A 342 4.76 -2.48 4.27
CA VAL A 342 4.88 -2.99 2.90
C VAL A 342 5.74 -4.25 2.84
N ALA A 343 6.80 -4.34 3.63
CA ALA A 343 7.61 -5.55 3.73
C ALA A 343 6.78 -6.75 4.26
N VAL A 344 5.93 -6.52 5.27
CA VAL A 344 5.00 -7.55 5.79
C VAL A 344 3.97 -7.93 4.72
N GLU A 345 3.42 -6.96 3.99
CA GLU A 345 2.48 -7.17 2.89
C GLU A 345 3.05 -8.12 1.84
N VAL A 346 4.23 -7.78 1.30
CA VAL A 346 4.90 -8.55 0.24
C VAL A 346 5.30 -9.95 0.75
N ALA A 347 5.91 -10.04 1.93
CA ALA A 347 6.35 -11.33 2.47
C ALA A 347 5.17 -12.26 2.76
N THR A 348 4.11 -11.73 3.38
CA THR A 348 2.93 -12.53 3.73
C THR A 348 2.16 -12.95 2.48
N GLY A 349 1.95 -12.03 1.53
CA GLY A 349 1.29 -12.33 0.27
C GLY A 349 2.01 -13.42 -0.51
N ALA A 350 3.34 -13.33 -0.65
CA ALA A 350 4.14 -14.33 -1.34
C ALA A 350 4.08 -15.72 -0.68
N VAL A 351 4.23 -15.77 0.65
CA VAL A 351 4.13 -17.04 1.40
C VAL A 351 2.73 -17.64 1.30
N ALA A 352 1.70 -16.80 1.43
CA ALA A 352 0.32 -17.24 1.34
C ALA A 352 -0.02 -17.77 -0.06
N ALA A 353 0.40 -17.08 -1.12
CA ALA A 353 0.18 -17.51 -2.50
C ALA A 353 0.72 -18.91 -2.73
N ILE A 354 1.97 -19.19 -2.32
CA ILE A 354 2.60 -20.51 -2.47
C ILE A 354 1.89 -21.56 -1.61
N ALA A 355 1.65 -21.25 -0.33
CA ALA A 355 1.08 -22.22 0.61
C ALA A 355 -0.37 -22.60 0.24
N ILE A 356 -1.18 -21.60 -0.16
CA ILE A 356 -2.58 -21.85 -0.52
C ILE A 356 -2.70 -22.51 -1.89
N ALA A 357 -1.81 -22.22 -2.86
CA ALA A 357 -1.75 -22.96 -4.11
C ALA A 357 -1.49 -24.46 -3.88
N ILE A 358 -0.54 -24.81 -3.01
CA ILE A 358 -0.27 -26.21 -2.63
C ILE A 358 -1.51 -26.86 -2.01
N VAL A 359 -2.22 -26.15 -1.14
CA VAL A 359 -3.46 -26.66 -0.52
C VAL A 359 -4.56 -26.84 -1.58
N TYR A 360 -4.66 -25.90 -2.52
CA TYR A 360 -5.62 -25.97 -3.61
C TYR A 360 -5.38 -27.21 -4.51
N ASP A 361 -4.13 -27.43 -4.91
CA ASP A 361 -3.75 -28.56 -5.75
C ASP A 361 -4.03 -29.92 -5.05
N ALA A 362 -3.81 -29.99 -3.74
CA ALA A 362 -3.99 -31.21 -2.98
C ALA A 362 -5.45 -31.50 -2.55
N HIS A 363 -6.25 -30.45 -2.28
CA HIS A 363 -7.56 -30.60 -1.59
C HIS A 363 -8.70 -29.79 -2.23
N GLY A 364 -8.42 -29.04 -3.31
CA GLY A 364 -9.41 -28.24 -4.01
C GLY A 364 -9.76 -26.89 -3.36
N ASP A 365 -10.66 -26.17 -4.02
CA ASP A 365 -11.03 -24.78 -3.74
C ASP A 365 -11.61 -24.57 -2.34
N ALA A 366 -12.57 -25.39 -1.94
CA ALA A 366 -13.25 -25.23 -0.64
C ALA A 366 -12.28 -25.35 0.56
N VAL A 367 -11.29 -26.25 0.49
CA VAL A 367 -10.29 -26.41 1.55
C VAL A 367 -9.28 -25.26 1.52
N ALA A 368 -8.85 -24.82 0.33
CA ALA A 368 -7.95 -23.70 0.17
C ALA A 368 -8.52 -22.40 0.79
N TRP A 369 -9.77 -22.06 0.46
CA TRP A 369 -10.40 -20.86 1.00
C TRP A 369 -10.72 -20.96 2.50
N ARG A 370 -11.08 -22.13 3.01
CA ARG A 370 -11.28 -22.35 4.46
C ARG A 370 -9.94 -22.22 5.20
N THR A 371 -8.84 -22.76 4.65
CA THR A 371 -7.49 -22.61 5.22
C THR A 371 -7.08 -21.14 5.25
N THR A 372 -7.35 -20.40 4.18
CA THR A 372 -7.16 -18.94 4.13
C THR A 372 -7.93 -18.24 5.23
N ALA A 373 -9.24 -18.51 5.37
CA ALA A 373 -10.08 -17.89 6.38
C ALA A 373 -9.62 -18.20 7.81
N VAL A 374 -9.24 -19.45 8.10
CA VAL A 374 -8.71 -19.85 9.42
C VAL A 374 -7.41 -19.13 9.73
N THR A 375 -6.48 -19.06 8.77
CA THR A 375 -5.21 -18.34 8.93
C THR A 375 -5.45 -16.85 9.18
N MET A 376 -6.35 -16.22 8.41
CA MET A 376 -6.77 -14.84 8.62
C MET A 376 -7.34 -14.64 10.03
N ALA A 377 -8.24 -15.52 10.48
CA ALA A 377 -8.89 -15.43 11.80
C ALA A 377 -7.86 -15.48 12.94
N ILE A 378 -6.86 -16.38 12.83
CA ILE A 378 -5.79 -16.51 13.81
C ILE A 378 -4.96 -15.22 13.87
N LEU A 379 -4.44 -14.75 12.72
CA LEU A 379 -3.60 -13.56 12.65
C LEU A 379 -4.38 -12.31 13.09
N LEU A 380 -5.63 -12.17 12.66
CA LEU A 380 -6.51 -11.07 13.06
C LEU A 380 -6.78 -11.07 14.56
N SER A 381 -7.00 -12.23 15.16
CA SER A 381 -7.22 -12.38 16.61
C SER A 381 -5.98 -11.97 17.40
N ILE A 382 -4.79 -12.44 17.00
CA ILE A 382 -3.50 -12.05 17.60
C ILE A 382 -3.34 -10.52 17.49
N GLY A 383 -3.52 -9.97 16.29
CA GLY A 383 -3.40 -8.53 16.03
C GLY A 383 -4.40 -7.71 16.85
N ALA A 384 -5.65 -8.17 16.95
CA ALA A 384 -6.69 -7.51 17.74
C ALA A 384 -6.36 -7.49 19.24
N ILE A 385 -5.76 -8.55 19.77
CA ILE A 385 -5.32 -8.63 21.17
C ILE A 385 -4.13 -7.68 21.42
N LEU A 386 -3.12 -7.72 20.55
CA LEU A 386 -1.91 -6.90 20.71
C LEU A 386 -2.17 -5.39 20.53
N THR A 387 -3.16 -5.02 19.73
CA THR A 387 -3.53 -3.60 19.50
C THR A 387 -4.52 -3.05 20.52
N ARG A 388 -4.98 -3.85 21.51
CA ARG A 388 -5.85 -3.34 22.58
C ARG A 388 -5.17 -2.17 23.30
N PRO A 389 -5.91 -1.08 23.61
CA PRO A 389 -5.41 -0.07 24.52
C PRO A 389 -5.02 -0.73 25.84
N GLU A 390 -3.86 -0.43 26.36
CA GLU A 390 -3.56 -0.78 27.74
C GLU A 390 -4.51 0.03 28.63
N ASP A 391 -5.27 -0.63 29.51
CA ASP A 391 -6.01 0.04 30.56
C ASP A 391 -4.96 0.81 31.36
N ARG A 392 -4.88 2.13 31.13
CA ARG A 392 -4.13 2.99 32.02
C ARG A 392 -4.78 2.81 33.40
N LYS A 393 -4.12 2.05 34.30
CA LYS A 393 -4.48 2.11 35.71
C LYS A 393 -4.58 3.60 36.06
N PRO A 394 -5.71 4.05 36.63
CA PRO A 394 -5.84 5.46 36.99
C PRO A 394 -4.61 5.83 37.80
N VAL A 395 -3.87 6.83 37.34
CA VAL A 395 -2.75 7.41 38.10
C VAL A 395 -3.40 7.86 39.41
N ARG A 396 -3.12 7.13 40.50
CA ARG A 396 -3.54 7.56 41.82
C ARG A 396 -3.04 9.00 41.93
N PRO A 397 -3.91 10.00 42.29
CA PRO A 397 -3.45 11.36 42.47
C PRO A 397 -2.31 11.31 43.47
N GLY A 398 -1.11 11.62 42.99
CA GLY A 398 0.10 11.54 43.77
C GLY A 398 0.03 12.57 44.89
N VAL A 399 0.43 12.12 46.05
CA VAL A 399 0.78 12.91 47.22
C VAL A 399 1.49 14.20 46.78
N PRO A 400 1.07 15.38 47.23
CA PRO A 400 1.67 16.64 46.80
C PRO A 400 3.17 16.64 47.15
N THR A 401 3.99 16.79 46.13
CA THR A 401 5.43 16.97 46.26
C THR A 401 5.67 18.22 47.13
N ARG A 402 6.16 18.01 48.34
CA ARG A 402 6.67 19.06 49.22
C ARG A 402 7.67 19.90 48.45
N THR A 403 7.30 21.13 48.13
CA THR A 403 8.21 22.18 47.65
C THR A 403 9.29 22.41 48.70
N ILE A 404 10.47 21.89 48.51
CA ILE A 404 11.65 22.25 49.28
C ILE A 404 12.01 23.67 48.86
N ARG A 405 11.58 24.68 49.66
CA ARG A 405 12.11 26.04 49.60
C ARG A 405 13.60 25.98 49.96
N ARG A 406 14.48 26.26 49.02
CA ARG A 406 15.89 26.59 49.31
C ARG A 406 15.92 28.00 49.91
N PRO A 407 16.56 28.20 51.06
CA PRO A 407 16.78 29.55 51.57
C PRO A 407 17.89 30.22 50.75
N PHE A 408 17.63 31.46 50.34
CA PHE A 408 18.66 32.36 49.81
C PHE A 408 19.74 32.57 50.86
N ARG A 409 20.99 32.43 50.50
CA ARG A 409 22.15 33.17 50.97
C ARG A 409 22.98 33.58 49.74
#